data_367729c1137ce785b555c5a4cea65738
#
_entry.id   367729c1137ce785b555c5a4cea65738
#
_cell.length_a   1.000
_cell.length_b   1.000
_cell.length_c   1.000
_cell.angle_alpha   90.00
_cell.angle_beta   90.00
_cell.angle_gamma   90.00
#
_symmetry.space_group_name_H-M   'P 1'
#
loop_
_entity.id
_entity.type
_entity.pdbx_description
1 polymer ?
#
loop_
_entity_poly.entity_id
_entity_poly.type
_entity_poly.pdbx_seq_one_letter_code
_entity_poly.pdbx_strand_id
1 'polypeptide(L)'
;MGFLFLDIESFVDPDDEMSGLNPYHEKSKVIVISYNYYAQQRAPSASEIKPPTFLFEWELGSEKALLEEFYALLKKWDSKDDVLKIVGFNHLAYDLNYLFARMSKHKIAPEKELFDVIFTNPRHVDLAQLGMAVARATKYNEDFRCISQKTINALFDIPVKEDNGKIISTYYSKKNYDKIKKYCAEEFTFEMLYQSLLQTFLH
;
A
#
# COMPACT_ATOMS: atom_id res chain seq x y z
N MET A 1 1.86 -11.83 16.77
CA MET A 1 1.25 -10.67 16.07
C MET A 1 2.31 -10.10 15.14
N GLY A 2 1.93 -9.72 13.92
CA GLY A 2 2.84 -9.09 12.96
C GLY A 2 2.27 -7.79 12.43
N PHE A 3 3.13 -6.88 11.97
CA PHE A 3 2.76 -5.67 11.24
C PHE A 3 3.29 -5.77 9.82
N LEU A 4 2.40 -5.61 8.86
CA LEU A 4 2.70 -5.48 7.44
C LEU A 4 2.33 -4.07 7.00
N PHE A 5 3.31 -3.25 6.70
CA PHE A 5 3.11 -1.98 6.01
C PHE A 5 3.11 -2.28 4.51
N LEU A 6 2.12 -1.80 3.79
CA LEU A 6 1.84 -2.20 2.42
C LEU A 6 1.41 -1.02 1.55
N ASP A 7 1.90 -1.00 0.33
CA ASP A 7 1.51 -0.12 -0.76
C ASP A 7 1.65 -0.82 -2.10
N ILE A 8 0.86 -0.45 -3.10
CA ILE A 8 0.99 -0.96 -4.45
C ILE A 8 1.05 0.16 -5.48
N GLU A 9 1.77 -0.13 -6.57
CA GLU A 9 1.67 0.68 -7.78
C GLU A 9 1.01 -0.13 -8.90
N SER A 10 0.05 0.50 -9.56
CA SER A 10 -0.64 -0.09 -10.69
C SER A 10 -0.25 0.60 -12.00
N PHE A 11 -0.17 -0.18 -13.05
CA PHE A 11 -0.12 0.34 -14.41
C PHE A 11 -1.54 0.59 -14.91
N VAL A 12 -1.76 1.77 -15.43
CA VAL A 12 -2.94 2.19 -16.16
C VAL A 12 -2.46 2.72 -17.51
N ASP A 13 -3.02 2.20 -18.61
CA ASP A 13 -2.61 2.65 -19.93
C ASP A 13 -2.90 4.15 -20.09
N PRO A 14 -1.87 5.00 -20.25
CA PRO A 14 -2.06 6.45 -20.33
C PRO A 14 -2.81 6.90 -21.60
N ASP A 15 -2.85 6.05 -22.62
CA ASP A 15 -3.54 6.30 -23.89
C ASP A 15 -4.98 5.77 -23.91
N ASP A 16 -5.42 5.12 -22.83
CA ASP A 16 -6.73 4.53 -22.68
C ASP A 16 -7.52 5.16 -21.54
N GLU A 17 -8.30 6.19 -21.86
CA GLU A 17 -9.13 6.91 -20.88
C GLU A 17 -10.14 6.01 -20.15
N MET A 18 -10.52 4.88 -20.75
CA MET A 18 -11.47 3.91 -20.18
C MET A 18 -10.80 2.99 -19.15
N SER A 19 -9.48 2.87 -19.16
CA SER A 19 -8.76 2.01 -18.21
C SER A 19 -8.89 2.52 -16.78
N GLY A 20 -8.71 3.83 -16.56
CA GLY A 20 -8.79 4.46 -15.26
C GLY A 20 -8.07 3.64 -14.17
N LEU A 21 -8.52 3.72 -12.93
CA LEU A 21 -8.02 2.87 -11.83
C LEU A 21 -8.83 1.57 -11.70
N ASN A 22 -9.38 1.06 -12.82
CA ASN A 22 -10.19 -0.15 -12.84
C ASN A 22 -9.32 -1.42 -12.87
N PRO A 23 -9.29 -2.24 -11.80
CA PRO A 23 -8.47 -3.46 -11.75
C PRO A 23 -8.95 -4.55 -12.71
N TYR A 24 -10.19 -4.48 -13.21
CA TYR A 24 -10.76 -5.45 -14.14
C TYR A 24 -10.42 -5.13 -15.60
N HIS A 25 -9.95 -3.93 -15.89
CA HIS A 25 -9.54 -3.57 -17.24
C HIS A 25 -8.41 -4.49 -17.72
N GLU A 26 -8.45 -4.89 -19.00
CA GLU A 26 -7.51 -5.89 -19.52
C GLU A 26 -6.04 -5.46 -19.48
N LYS A 27 -5.77 -4.16 -19.69
CA LYS A 27 -4.44 -3.58 -19.69
C LYS A 27 -3.96 -3.15 -18.29
N SER A 28 -4.87 -3.12 -17.31
CA SER A 28 -4.51 -2.79 -15.93
C SER A 28 -3.73 -3.92 -15.28
N LYS A 29 -2.73 -3.61 -14.47
CA LYS A 29 -1.96 -4.59 -13.71
C LYS A 29 -1.27 -3.96 -12.50
N VAL A 30 -0.97 -4.79 -11.50
CA VAL A 30 -0.04 -4.44 -10.41
C VAL A 30 1.38 -4.56 -10.95
N ILE A 31 2.19 -3.52 -10.78
CA ILE A 31 3.58 -3.48 -11.25
C ILE A 31 4.61 -3.42 -10.13
N VAL A 32 4.23 -2.91 -8.95
CA VAL A 32 5.07 -2.90 -7.76
C VAL A 32 4.22 -3.25 -6.56
N ILE A 33 4.78 -4.03 -5.65
CA ILE A 33 4.30 -4.17 -4.28
C ILE A 33 5.44 -3.75 -3.36
N SER A 34 5.20 -2.71 -2.57
CA SER A 34 6.13 -2.17 -1.58
C SER A 34 5.69 -2.61 -0.19
N TYR A 35 6.59 -3.18 0.61
CA TYR A 35 6.20 -3.61 1.94
C TYR A 35 7.35 -3.64 2.93
N ASN A 36 6.98 -3.56 4.23
CA ASN A 36 7.81 -3.94 5.35
C ASN A 36 7.02 -4.83 6.31
N TYR A 37 7.60 -5.95 6.68
CA TYR A 37 7.02 -6.85 7.67
C TYR A 37 7.85 -6.86 8.96
N TYR A 38 7.17 -6.77 10.11
CA TYR A 38 7.73 -6.80 11.45
C TYR A 38 7.04 -7.89 12.29
N ALA A 39 7.79 -8.93 12.63
CA ALA A 39 7.30 -10.05 13.47
C ALA A 39 7.35 -9.66 14.94
N GLN A 40 6.47 -8.75 15.39
CA GLN A 40 6.46 -8.22 16.76
C GLN A 40 5.07 -7.75 17.16
N GLN A 41 4.82 -7.66 18.48
CA GLN A 41 3.50 -7.31 19.01
C GLN A 41 3.20 -5.81 19.00
N ARG A 42 4.22 -4.96 18.98
CA ARG A 42 4.10 -3.51 18.91
C ARG A 42 4.49 -2.98 17.53
N ALA A 43 4.07 -1.80 17.19
CA ALA A 43 4.57 -1.11 16.01
C ALA A 43 6.10 -0.88 16.11
N PRO A 44 6.83 -0.86 14.98
CA PRO A 44 8.25 -0.55 14.98
C PRO A 44 8.49 0.86 15.54
N SER A 45 9.50 1.03 16.36
CA SER A 45 9.97 2.37 16.79
C SER A 45 10.71 3.06 15.64
N ALA A 46 10.96 4.37 15.76
CA ALA A 46 11.67 5.12 14.74
C ALA A 46 13.06 4.52 14.39
N SER A 47 13.77 3.97 15.40
CA SER A 47 15.07 3.33 15.19
C SER A 47 15.00 1.94 14.54
N GLU A 48 13.82 1.34 14.45
CA GLU A 48 13.58 0.03 13.84
C GLU A 48 13.06 0.14 12.41
N ILE A 49 12.71 1.35 11.95
CA ILE A 49 12.27 1.58 10.57
C ILE A 49 13.42 1.26 9.62
N LYS A 50 13.14 0.43 8.65
CA LYS A 50 14.08 -0.03 7.63
C LYS A 50 13.62 0.40 6.24
N PRO A 51 14.53 0.44 5.25
CA PRO A 51 14.12 0.63 3.86
C PRO A 51 13.06 -0.40 3.45
N PRO A 52 12.07 -0.01 2.62
CA PRO A 52 11.05 -0.94 2.15
C PRO A 52 11.62 -2.05 1.28
N THR A 53 10.97 -3.20 1.33
CA THR A 53 11.19 -4.30 0.42
C THR A 53 10.23 -4.15 -0.75
N PHE A 54 10.69 -4.49 -1.95
CA PHE A 54 9.91 -4.37 -3.18
C PHE A 54 9.80 -5.69 -3.91
N LEU A 55 8.64 -5.95 -4.48
CA LEU A 55 8.43 -6.92 -5.55
C LEU A 55 8.12 -6.15 -6.82
N PHE A 56 8.90 -6.37 -7.86
CA PHE A 56 8.75 -5.70 -9.15
C PHE A 56 8.29 -6.68 -10.22
N GLU A 57 7.21 -6.35 -10.93
CA GLU A 57 6.65 -7.17 -12.00
C GLU A 57 7.68 -7.48 -13.09
N TRP A 58 8.48 -6.49 -13.49
CA TRP A 58 9.50 -6.65 -14.54
C TRP A 58 10.72 -7.50 -14.11
N GLU A 59 10.98 -7.61 -12.81
CA GLU A 59 12.05 -8.49 -12.29
C GLU A 59 11.57 -9.93 -12.13
N LEU A 60 10.30 -10.12 -11.77
CA LEU A 60 9.65 -11.42 -11.64
C LEU A 60 9.11 -11.96 -12.97
N GLY A 61 9.12 -11.14 -14.02
CA GLY A 61 8.78 -11.50 -15.38
C GLY A 61 7.28 -11.44 -15.73
N SER A 62 6.38 -11.33 -14.75
CA SER A 62 4.94 -11.14 -14.98
C SER A 62 4.21 -10.68 -13.73
N GLU A 63 3.04 -10.02 -13.92
CA GLU A 63 2.13 -9.72 -12.83
C GLU A 63 1.71 -10.98 -12.05
N LYS A 64 1.46 -12.08 -12.76
CA LYS A 64 1.08 -13.34 -12.11
C LYS A 64 2.16 -13.81 -11.14
N ALA A 65 3.41 -13.81 -11.54
CA ALA A 65 4.53 -14.21 -10.68
C ALA A 65 4.68 -13.28 -9.47
N LEU A 66 4.51 -11.97 -9.66
CA LEU A 66 4.49 -10.97 -8.59
C LEU A 66 3.38 -11.25 -7.56
N LEU A 67 2.17 -11.54 -8.03
CA LEU A 67 1.02 -11.83 -7.16
C LEU A 67 1.16 -13.18 -6.46
N GLU A 68 1.71 -14.21 -7.11
CA GLU A 68 2.02 -15.53 -6.50
C GLU A 68 3.04 -15.39 -5.38
N GLU A 69 4.12 -14.64 -5.60
CA GLU A 69 5.14 -14.37 -4.58
C GLU A 69 4.56 -13.63 -3.38
N PHE A 70 3.81 -12.57 -3.62
CA PHE A 70 3.18 -11.81 -2.53
C PHE A 70 2.13 -12.64 -1.77
N TYR A 71 1.33 -13.44 -2.48
CA TYR A 71 0.38 -14.34 -1.84
C TYR A 71 1.08 -15.36 -0.91
N ALA A 72 2.19 -15.93 -1.36
CA ALA A 72 2.99 -16.84 -0.53
C ALA A 72 3.50 -16.15 0.75
N LEU A 73 3.93 -14.89 0.65
CA LEU A 73 4.32 -14.08 1.80
C LEU A 73 3.15 -13.82 2.75
N LEU A 74 1.98 -13.44 2.23
CA LEU A 74 0.77 -13.23 3.04
C LEU A 74 0.39 -14.51 3.80
N LYS A 75 0.38 -15.66 3.14
CA LYS A 75 0.10 -16.97 3.79
C LYS A 75 1.13 -17.32 4.87
N LYS A 76 2.40 -16.97 4.68
CA LYS A 76 3.45 -17.17 5.68
C LYS A 76 3.23 -16.30 6.93
N TRP A 77 2.76 -15.07 6.75
CA TRP A 77 2.53 -14.12 7.85
C TRP A 77 1.17 -14.27 8.51
N ASP A 78 0.17 -14.84 7.80
CA ASP A 78 -1.16 -15.15 8.30
C ASP A 78 -1.13 -16.50 9.04
N SER A 79 -0.60 -16.49 10.27
CA SER A 79 -0.58 -17.69 11.10
C SER A 79 -1.80 -17.75 12.01
N LYS A 80 -2.28 -18.97 12.32
CA LYS A 80 -3.46 -19.18 13.19
C LYS A 80 -3.28 -18.63 14.61
N ASP A 81 -2.04 -18.50 15.06
CA ASP A 81 -1.71 -18.11 16.42
C ASP A 81 -1.39 -16.61 16.56
N ASP A 82 -1.19 -15.90 15.45
CA ASP A 82 -0.78 -14.51 15.43
C ASP A 82 -1.62 -13.67 14.46
N VAL A 83 -2.22 -12.61 14.98
CA VAL A 83 -2.99 -11.68 14.15
C VAL A 83 -2.07 -10.79 13.35
N LEU A 84 -2.13 -10.87 12.03
CA LEU A 84 -1.48 -9.93 11.12
C LEU A 84 -2.22 -8.58 11.15
N LYS A 85 -1.49 -7.47 11.26
CA LYS A 85 -2.01 -6.12 11.05
C LYS A 85 -1.47 -5.59 9.75
N ILE A 86 -2.36 -5.27 8.82
CA ILE A 86 -2.01 -4.61 7.55
C ILE A 86 -2.23 -3.11 7.71
N VAL A 87 -1.19 -2.34 7.48
CA VAL A 87 -1.15 -0.87 7.61
C VAL A 87 -0.83 -0.27 6.26
N GLY A 88 -1.63 0.66 5.79
CA GLY A 88 -1.42 1.37 4.53
C GLY A 88 -2.19 2.68 4.49
N PHE A 89 -2.00 3.46 3.45
CA PHE A 89 -2.70 4.73 3.26
C PHE A 89 -3.83 4.56 2.23
N ASN A 90 -5.08 4.72 2.65
CA ASN A 90 -6.28 4.50 1.82
C ASN A 90 -6.35 3.08 1.21
N HIS A 91 -5.64 2.14 1.82
CA HIS A 91 -5.46 0.77 1.29
C HIS A 91 -6.76 -0.05 1.31
N LEU A 92 -7.68 0.23 2.24
CA LEU A 92 -8.98 -0.42 2.27
C LEU A 92 -9.86 -0.02 1.08
N ALA A 93 -9.71 1.21 0.58
CA ALA A 93 -10.48 1.67 -0.57
C ALA A 93 -9.82 1.30 -1.90
N TYR A 94 -8.50 1.13 -1.95
CA TYR A 94 -7.78 0.90 -3.21
C TYR A 94 -6.93 -0.37 -3.22
N ASP A 95 -5.81 -0.40 -2.51
CA ASP A 95 -4.76 -1.42 -2.67
C ASP A 95 -5.26 -2.85 -2.49
N LEU A 96 -6.00 -3.10 -1.40
CA LEU A 96 -6.49 -4.45 -1.09
C LEU A 96 -7.55 -4.91 -2.09
N ASN A 97 -8.44 -4.02 -2.51
CA ASN A 97 -9.43 -4.33 -3.54
C ASN A 97 -8.77 -4.58 -4.90
N TYR A 98 -7.74 -3.81 -5.22
CA TYR A 98 -6.98 -3.98 -6.45
C TYR A 98 -6.23 -5.32 -6.45
N LEU A 99 -5.52 -5.64 -5.37
CA LEU A 99 -4.84 -6.93 -5.18
C LEU A 99 -5.81 -8.10 -5.28
N PHE A 100 -6.94 -8.05 -4.57
CA PHE A 100 -7.97 -9.07 -4.62
C PHE A 100 -8.48 -9.31 -6.04
N ALA A 101 -8.86 -8.25 -6.75
CA ALA A 101 -9.36 -8.34 -8.12
C ALA A 101 -8.32 -8.93 -9.08
N ARG A 102 -7.06 -8.51 -8.97
CA ARG A 102 -5.97 -9.02 -9.82
C ARG A 102 -5.61 -10.47 -9.49
N MET A 103 -5.53 -10.83 -8.19
CA MET A 103 -5.31 -12.21 -7.76
C MET A 103 -6.43 -13.15 -8.21
N SER A 104 -7.70 -12.71 -8.12
CA SER A 104 -8.87 -13.47 -8.64
C SER A 104 -8.79 -13.66 -10.15
N LYS A 105 -8.47 -12.60 -10.90
CA LYS A 105 -8.30 -12.66 -12.37
C LYS A 105 -7.23 -13.68 -12.79
N HIS A 106 -6.11 -13.71 -12.08
CA HIS A 106 -5.00 -14.64 -12.33
C HIS A 106 -5.19 -16.02 -11.70
N LYS A 107 -6.31 -16.24 -10.96
CA LYS A 107 -6.60 -17.50 -10.27
C LYS A 107 -5.47 -17.97 -9.37
N ILE A 108 -4.92 -17.04 -8.58
CA ILE A 108 -3.79 -17.32 -7.66
C ILE A 108 -4.24 -18.31 -6.59
N ALA A 109 -5.48 -18.16 -6.07
CA ALA A 109 -6.12 -19.10 -5.14
C ALA A 109 -7.65 -18.99 -5.31
N PRO A 110 -8.45 -19.87 -4.66
CA PRO A 110 -9.89 -19.71 -4.60
C PRO A 110 -10.29 -18.36 -4.03
N GLU A 111 -11.30 -17.70 -4.60
CA GLU A 111 -11.72 -16.35 -4.20
C GLU A 111 -12.04 -16.24 -2.70
N LYS A 112 -12.67 -17.27 -2.12
CA LYS A 112 -12.91 -17.29 -0.68
C LYS A 112 -11.62 -17.24 0.13
N GLU A 113 -10.60 -17.98 -0.28
CA GLU A 113 -9.30 -17.99 0.40
C GLU A 113 -8.58 -16.65 0.22
N LEU A 114 -8.64 -16.05 -0.95
CA LEU A 114 -8.13 -14.70 -1.20
C LEU A 114 -8.83 -13.67 -0.31
N PHE A 115 -10.17 -13.75 -0.23
CA PHE A 115 -10.95 -12.88 0.61
C PHE A 115 -10.58 -13.02 2.10
N ASP A 116 -10.43 -14.26 2.56
CA ASP A 116 -10.06 -14.51 3.95
C ASP A 116 -8.68 -13.94 4.28
N VAL A 117 -7.66 -14.22 3.47
CA VAL A 117 -6.27 -13.80 3.74
C VAL A 117 -6.05 -12.30 3.56
N ILE A 118 -6.84 -11.64 2.71
CA ILE A 118 -6.72 -10.21 2.46
C ILE A 118 -7.57 -9.38 3.41
N PHE A 119 -8.81 -9.80 3.71
CA PHE A 119 -9.79 -8.94 4.40
C PHE A 119 -10.24 -9.47 5.76
N THR A 120 -10.41 -10.80 5.92
CA THR A 120 -11.09 -11.36 7.11
C THR A 120 -10.12 -11.70 8.23
N ASN A 121 -8.98 -12.30 7.92
CA ASN A 121 -8.02 -12.76 8.92
C ASN A 121 -7.19 -11.59 9.48
N PRO A 122 -6.67 -10.66 8.66
CA PRO A 122 -5.89 -9.54 9.17
C PRO A 122 -6.76 -8.50 9.87
N ARG A 123 -6.12 -7.71 10.73
CA ARG A 123 -6.66 -6.41 11.18
C ARG A 123 -6.10 -5.32 10.28
N HIS A 124 -6.94 -4.36 9.93
CA HIS A 124 -6.55 -3.27 9.05
C HIS A 124 -6.42 -1.96 9.83
N VAL A 125 -5.37 -1.20 9.51
CA VAL A 125 -5.15 0.16 9.99
C VAL A 125 -4.96 1.07 8.78
N ASP A 126 -6.02 1.79 8.42
CA ASP A 126 -5.98 2.73 7.30
C ASP A 126 -5.55 4.11 7.79
N LEU A 127 -4.35 4.53 7.37
CA LEU A 127 -3.74 5.78 7.80
C LEU A 127 -4.48 7.01 7.29
N ALA A 128 -5.20 6.90 6.17
CA ALA A 128 -6.05 7.98 5.69
C ALA A 128 -7.22 8.23 6.64
N GLN A 129 -7.84 7.16 7.16
CA GLN A 129 -8.94 7.28 8.14
C GLN A 129 -8.45 7.82 9.49
N LEU A 130 -7.32 7.32 10.01
CA LEU A 130 -6.73 7.86 11.22
C LEU A 130 -6.31 9.33 11.05
N GLY A 131 -5.73 9.66 9.90
CA GLY A 131 -5.32 11.03 9.57
C GLY A 131 -6.50 12.02 9.53
N MET A 132 -7.68 11.57 9.10
CA MET A 132 -8.88 12.41 9.15
C MET A 132 -9.23 12.86 10.58
N ALA A 133 -9.07 11.98 11.57
CA ALA A 133 -9.34 12.34 12.97
C ALA A 133 -8.37 13.41 13.49
N VAL A 134 -7.09 13.34 13.12
CA VAL A 134 -6.07 14.34 13.47
C VAL A 134 -6.29 15.65 12.74
N ALA A 135 -6.55 15.59 11.45
CA ALA A 135 -6.74 16.77 10.62
C ALA A 135 -8.02 17.56 10.96
N ARG A 136 -9.00 16.92 11.60
CA ARG A 136 -10.19 17.62 12.14
C ARG A 136 -9.87 18.61 13.24
N ALA A 137 -8.84 18.31 14.04
CA ALA A 137 -8.36 19.24 15.06
C ALA A 137 -7.63 20.44 14.46
N THR A 138 -7.42 20.44 13.13
CA THR A 138 -6.75 21.49 12.39
C THR A 138 -7.71 22.11 11.38
N LYS A 139 -7.48 23.37 11.00
CA LYS A 139 -8.25 24.10 9.96
C LYS A 139 -8.19 23.52 8.54
N TYR A 140 -7.58 22.35 8.36
CA TYR A 140 -7.31 21.79 7.03
C TYR A 140 -8.40 20.85 6.50
N ASN A 141 -9.42 20.52 7.29
CA ASN A 141 -10.48 19.62 6.84
C ASN A 141 -11.87 20.05 7.31
N GLU A 142 -12.35 21.19 6.80
CA GLU A 142 -13.70 21.70 7.09
C GLU A 142 -14.80 20.76 6.56
N ASP A 143 -14.54 20.08 5.42
CA ASP A 143 -15.53 19.25 4.71
C ASP A 143 -15.52 17.76 5.11
N PHE A 144 -14.70 17.34 6.06
CA PHE A 144 -14.60 15.92 6.44
C PHE A 144 -14.25 14.95 5.29
N ARG A 145 -13.41 15.36 4.38
CA ARG A 145 -12.95 14.54 3.25
C ARG A 145 -11.71 13.75 3.61
N CYS A 146 -11.46 12.65 2.88
CA CYS A 146 -10.20 11.94 2.94
C CYS A 146 -9.06 12.90 2.54
N ILE A 147 -8.05 13.01 3.40
CA ILE A 147 -6.90 13.89 3.20
C ILE A 147 -5.84 13.11 2.45
N SER A 148 -5.09 13.77 1.56
CA SER A 148 -3.99 13.12 0.86
C SER A 148 -2.84 12.77 1.83
N GLN A 149 -2.09 11.71 1.52
CA GLN A 149 -0.88 11.36 2.29
C GLN A 149 0.09 12.54 2.37
N LYS A 150 0.25 13.27 1.27
CA LYS A 150 1.07 14.49 1.20
C LYS A 150 0.68 15.50 2.27
N THR A 151 -0.63 15.77 2.42
CA THR A 151 -1.14 16.73 3.40
C THR A 151 -0.90 16.25 4.82
N ILE A 152 -1.15 14.97 5.11
CA ILE A 152 -0.94 14.42 6.47
C ILE A 152 0.54 14.36 6.81
N ASN A 153 1.39 13.91 5.89
CA ASN A 153 2.84 13.88 6.09
C ASN A 153 3.37 15.28 6.44
N ALA A 154 2.90 16.32 5.74
CA ALA A 154 3.31 17.69 6.01
C ALA A 154 2.92 18.18 7.42
N LEU A 155 1.84 17.66 8.03
CA LEU A 155 1.45 18.00 9.40
C LEU A 155 2.44 17.45 10.45
N PHE A 156 3.20 16.43 10.09
CA PHE A 156 4.15 15.74 10.98
C PHE A 156 5.61 15.90 10.54
N ASP A 157 5.90 16.85 9.66
CA ASP A 157 7.25 17.08 9.11
C ASP A 157 7.88 15.83 8.48
N ILE A 158 7.03 14.90 7.99
CA ILE A 158 7.46 13.70 7.26
C ILE A 158 7.76 14.10 5.82
N PRO A 159 8.87 13.60 5.23
CA PRO A 159 9.22 13.90 3.85
C PRO A 159 8.06 13.63 2.88
N VAL A 160 7.90 14.53 1.91
CA VAL A 160 6.84 14.47 0.90
C VAL A 160 7.48 14.41 -0.46
N LYS A 161 7.06 13.42 -1.27
CA LYS A 161 7.50 13.32 -2.67
C LYS A 161 6.99 14.50 -3.52
N GLU A 162 7.72 14.86 -4.54
CA GLU A 162 7.35 15.92 -5.47
C GLU A 162 6.36 15.42 -6.53
N ASP A 163 6.58 14.21 -7.06
CA ASP A 163 5.79 13.59 -8.12
C ASP A 163 4.42 13.07 -7.63
N ASN A 164 3.48 12.89 -8.55
CA ASN A 164 2.19 12.25 -8.29
C ASN A 164 2.11 10.86 -8.94
N GLY A 165 1.25 9.97 -8.41
CA GLY A 165 1.13 8.58 -8.86
C GLY A 165 0.82 8.40 -10.34
N LYS A 166 0.25 9.40 -11.02
CA LYS A 166 -0.06 9.31 -12.46
C LYS A 166 1.18 9.16 -13.34
N ILE A 167 2.35 9.63 -12.87
CA ILE A 167 3.61 9.55 -13.63
C ILE A 167 4.15 8.12 -13.72
N ILE A 168 3.75 7.23 -12.80
CA ILE A 168 4.21 5.85 -12.72
C ILE A 168 3.93 5.09 -14.01
N SER A 169 2.69 5.20 -14.54
CA SER A 169 2.33 4.56 -15.81
C SER A 169 3.19 5.05 -16.99
N THR A 170 3.54 6.34 -17.00
CA THR A 170 4.45 6.90 -18.00
C THR A 170 5.87 6.36 -17.86
N TYR A 171 6.39 6.27 -16.63
CA TYR A 171 7.71 5.66 -16.39
C TYR A 171 7.74 4.20 -16.78
N TYR A 172 6.68 3.45 -16.44
CA TYR A 172 6.57 2.04 -16.78
C TYR A 172 6.53 1.80 -18.30
N SER A 173 5.70 2.55 -19.05
CA SER A 173 5.63 2.47 -20.52
C SER A 173 6.98 2.75 -21.19
N LYS A 174 7.78 3.65 -20.59
CA LYS A 174 9.12 4.01 -21.06
C LYS A 174 10.22 3.09 -20.51
N LYS A 175 9.88 2.04 -19.74
CA LYS A 175 10.82 1.15 -19.05
C LYS A 175 11.82 1.88 -18.15
N ASN A 176 11.42 3.03 -17.60
CA ASN A 176 12.24 3.84 -16.71
C ASN A 176 12.11 3.34 -15.25
N TYR A 177 12.56 2.11 -15.01
CA TYR A 177 12.37 1.39 -13.76
C TYR A 177 13.09 2.03 -12.57
N ASP A 178 14.23 2.67 -12.81
CA ASP A 178 14.98 3.34 -11.73
C ASP A 178 14.18 4.52 -11.15
N LYS A 179 13.43 5.24 -11.98
CA LYS A 179 12.54 6.31 -11.51
C LYS A 179 11.37 5.75 -10.70
N ILE A 180 10.83 4.60 -11.09
CA ILE A 180 9.78 3.93 -10.33
C ILE A 180 10.32 3.49 -8.97
N LYS A 181 11.48 2.84 -8.93
CA LYS A 181 12.15 2.43 -7.68
C LYS A 181 12.36 3.60 -6.73
N LYS A 182 12.88 4.72 -7.25
CA LYS A 182 13.08 5.95 -6.47
C LYS A 182 11.77 6.48 -5.93
N TYR A 183 10.75 6.60 -6.78
CA TYR A 183 9.42 7.08 -6.41
C TYR A 183 8.83 6.23 -5.27
N CYS A 184 8.79 4.89 -5.41
CA CYS A 184 8.24 3.99 -4.40
C CYS A 184 9.00 4.10 -3.07
N ALA A 185 10.33 4.26 -3.10
CA ALA A 185 11.13 4.44 -1.89
C ALA A 185 10.83 5.76 -1.17
N GLU A 186 10.58 6.85 -1.90
CA GLU A 186 10.22 8.16 -1.34
C GLU A 186 8.78 8.20 -0.82
N GLU A 187 7.87 7.41 -1.42
CA GLU A 187 6.46 7.34 -1.00
C GLU A 187 6.26 6.54 0.27
N PHE A 188 7.06 5.51 0.48
CA PHE A 188 6.88 4.55 1.56
C PHE A 188 7.28 5.13 2.93
N THR A 189 6.42 5.99 3.46
CA THR A 189 6.62 6.67 4.76
C THR A 189 5.63 6.20 5.83
N PHE A 190 5.00 5.06 5.64
CA PHE A 190 3.85 4.60 6.44
C PHE A 190 4.20 4.29 7.89
N GLU A 191 5.39 3.75 8.17
CA GLU A 191 5.83 3.51 9.53
C GLU A 191 6.00 4.82 10.31
N MET A 192 6.60 5.84 9.66
CA MET A 192 6.79 7.17 10.26
C MET A 192 5.43 7.82 10.54
N LEU A 193 4.53 7.79 9.56
CA LEU A 193 3.19 8.34 9.69
C LEU A 193 2.39 7.62 10.78
N TYR A 194 2.45 6.29 10.82
CA TYR A 194 1.77 5.50 11.85
C TYR A 194 2.26 5.87 13.26
N GLN A 195 3.57 5.99 13.45
CA GLN A 195 4.17 6.41 14.72
C GLN A 195 3.67 7.79 15.13
N SER A 196 3.71 8.77 14.24
CA SER A 196 3.28 10.14 14.50
C SER A 196 1.80 10.21 14.87
N LEU A 197 0.94 9.46 14.16
CA LEU A 197 -0.48 9.37 14.48
C LEU A 197 -0.72 8.75 15.86
N LEU A 198 -0.01 7.67 16.21
CA LEU A 198 -0.14 7.05 17.54
C LEU A 198 0.26 8.02 18.65
N GLN A 199 1.35 8.74 18.48
CA GLN A 199 1.83 9.71 19.49
C GLN A 199 0.81 10.82 19.74
N THR A 200 0.07 11.25 18.71
CA THR A 200 -0.97 12.27 18.85
C THR A 200 -2.14 11.82 19.75
N PHE A 201 -2.42 10.52 19.80
CA PHE A 201 -3.54 9.98 20.58
C PHE A 201 -3.15 9.42 21.95
N LEU A 202 -1.84 9.33 22.24
CA LEU A 202 -1.34 8.82 23.52
C LEU A 202 -1.10 9.93 24.56
N HIS A 203 -1.31 11.17 24.19
CA HIS A 203 -1.21 12.37 25.03
C HIS A 203 -2.56 13.10 25.06
#